data_231e540eb986ef950edb158110715107
#
_entry.id   231e540eb986ef950edb158110715107
#
_cell.length_a   1.000
_cell.length_b   1.000
_cell.length_c   1.000
_cell.angle_alpha   90.00
_cell.angle_beta   90.00
_cell.angle_gamma   90.00
#
_symmetry.space_group_name_H-M   'P 1'
#
loop_
_entity.id
_entity.type
_entity.pdbx_description
1 polymer ?
#
loop_
_entity_poly.entity_id
_entity_poly.type
_entity_poly.pdbx_seq_one_letter_code
_entity_poly.pdbx_strand_id
1 'polypeptide(L)'
;MRYLSRFIAAALFGSYSTLFGATTPVAPSFSVGMNLETSAVVTLSQPAPEGGCDITLHSSDAGRLLFAKQQDQAGSESLLLHVRAGFRASPEFWAQSSGGVGTVTYTAKLADQEGTGTATVTPSSMIITGPMKAPKFLTTTRSTPTSIHLTAVRLDSELKVAEEQFVAGGHSARVDIRNSQAGIGTITPAQLEIKGGTNTGQTLFQPSAEGNAALSLSIPPGFTAAPSEFASVTAVITLPGIKLSEELVIGQNLELRGVLALGVAAPVGGLKVTLTSDDPAKLLLATLGSAVGSKSITVKIPAGASWGPYYLQALGNSGTVKYSATAPGTRNASTTATLAPSGVILTPNFQGPPDEAQVLSKDPGDGTHRFSTALSKTRTMNLVAWTVQLDPVTHRSADITVQPLRGGLSLQISLVNSHPEVGRIPQVVTIAGGSEHSVAPFTLRAVGTTEISVLTPKDFTVSANSTKVVAIVTK
;
A
#
# COMPACT_ATOMS: atom_id res chain seq x y z
N MET A 1 -35.77 59.17 83.14
CA MET A 1 -34.87 60.35 82.96
C MET A 1 -33.81 60.03 81.94
N ARG A 2 -33.69 60.89 80.92
CA ARG A 2 -32.59 61.08 79.93
C ARG A 2 -32.68 60.26 78.66
N TYR A 3 -33.16 60.86 77.68
CA TYR A 3 -32.77 61.56 76.44
C TYR A 3 -32.29 60.68 75.34
N LEU A 4 -33.16 60.65 74.30
CA LEU A 4 -32.91 60.30 72.87
C LEU A 4 -31.83 61.20 72.29
N SER A 5 -30.99 60.65 71.45
CA SER A 5 -30.36 61.34 70.32
C SER A 5 -30.44 60.49 69.08
N ARG A 6 -31.24 60.94 68.13
CA ARG A 6 -31.31 60.41 66.76
C ARG A 6 -30.13 60.96 65.95
N PHE A 7 -29.30 60.06 65.34
CA PHE A 7 -28.44 60.44 64.28
C PHE A 7 -29.07 59.97 62.94
N ILE A 8 -29.40 60.94 62.11
CA ILE A 8 -29.77 60.73 60.70
C ILE A 8 -28.49 60.61 59.91
N ALA A 9 -28.18 59.39 59.38
CA ALA A 9 -27.11 59.20 58.37
C ALA A 9 -27.73 59.41 56.99
N ALA A 10 -27.37 60.49 56.30
CA ALA A 10 -27.68 60.71 54.91
C ALA A 10 -26.78 59.85 54.05
N ALA A 11 -27.34 58.86 53.43
CA ALA A 11 -26.62 58.04 52.39
C ALA A 11 -26.54 58.86 51.08
N LEU A 12 -25.37 59.37 50.77
CA LEU A 12 -25.06 59.88 49.43
C LEU A 12 -24.93 58.65 48.47
N PHE A 13 -25.98 58.44 47.70
CA PHE A 13 -25.85 57.62 46.50
C PHE A 13 -25.10 58.41 45.44
N GLY A 14 -23.78 58.22 45.40
CA GLY A 14 -22.96 58.62 44.29
C GLY A 14 -23.26 57.72 43.07
N SER A 15 -23.95 58.25 42.08
CA SER A 15 -24.11 57.65 40.76
C SER A 15 -22.73 57.60 40.08
N TYR A 16 -22.05 56.47 40.20
CA TYR A 16 -20.92 56.18 39.32
C TYR A 16 -21.48 55.96 37.94
N SER A 17 -21.57 56.97 37.10
CA SER A 17 -21.67 56.85 35.66
C SER A 17 -20.33 56.33 35.18
N THR A 18 -20.16 55.03 35.05
CA THR A 18 -19.09 54.49 34.26
C THR A 18 -19.28 54.97 32.82
N LEU A 19 -18.44 55.90 32.39
CA LEU A 19 -18.31 56.26 31.00
C LEU A 19 -17.82 55.00 30.26
N PHE A 20 -18.72 54.10 29.91
CA PHE A 20 -18.44 53.09 28.90
C PHE A 20 -18.29 53.86 27.59
N GLY A 21 -17.07 53.89 27.03
CA GLY A 21 -16.86 54.39 25.69
C GLY A 21 -17.80 53.69 24.71
N ALA A 22 -18.29 54.44 23.72
CA ALA A 22 -19.21 53.87 22.72
C ALA A 22 -18.60 52.60 22.09
N THR A 23 -19.39 51.53 22.06
CA THR A 23 -18.98 50.28 21.40
C THR A 23 -18.84 50.52 19.91
N THR A 24 -17.61 50.39 19.36
CA THR A 24 -17.32 50.60 17.93
C THR A 24 -17.08 49.26 17.23
N PRO A 25 -17.66 49.07 16.05
CA PRO A 25 -17.36 47.90 15.24
C PRO A 25 -16.01 48.07 14.55
N VAL A 26 -15.21 47.00 14.52
CA VAL A 26 -13.94 46.90 13.79
C VAL A 26 -14.14 45.91 12.64
N ALA A 27 -14.26 46.48 11.44
CA ALA A 27 -14.41 45.71 10.22
C ALA A 27 -13.02 45.14 9.75
N PRO A 28 -12.87 43.82 9.55
CA PRO A 28 -11.60 43.26 9.13
C PRO A 28 -11.27 43.61 7.68
N SER A 29 -9.97 43.60 7.35
CA SER A 29 -9.52 43.58 5.94
C SER A 29 -9.20 42.15 5.53
N PHE A 30 -9.56 41.75 4.32
CA PHE A 30 -9.34 40.42 3.78
C PHE A 30 -9.09 40.44 2.26
N SER A 31 -8.61 39.30 1.75
CA SER A 31 -8.47 39.10 0.30
C SER A 31 -9.42 37.99 -0.16
N VAL A 32 -10.07 38.20 -1.29
CA VAL A 32 -10.99 37.25 -1.93
C VAL A 32 -10.69 37.13 -3.40
N GLY A 33 -10.70 35.91 -3.94
CA GLY A 33 -10.56 35.68 -5.39
C GLY A 33 -11.81 36.07 -6.15
N MET A 34 -11.67 36.52 -7.39
CA MET A 34 -12.81 36.82 -8.27
C MET A 34 -13.70 35.56 -8.42
N ASN A 35 -15.02 35.73 -8.26
CA ASN A 35 -16.04 34.66 -8.22
C ASN A 35 -15.86 33.65 -7.04
N LEU A 36 -15.04 33.98 -6.06
CA LEU A 36 -14.85 33.18 -4.84
C LEU A 36 -15.40 33.91 -3.63
N GLU A 37 -15.40 33.22 -2.49
CA GLU A 37 -15.79 33.77 -1.21
C GLU A 37 -14.82 33.36 -0.10
N THR A 38 -14.79 34.18 0.94
CA THR A 38 -14.03 33.95 2.16
C THR A 38 -14.88 34.32 3.37
N SER A 39 -14.63 33.70 4.50
CA SER A 39 -15.36 34.04 5.74
C SER A 39 -14.65 35.12 6.53
N ALA A 40 -15.43 35.90 7.28
CA ALA A 40 -14.91 36.93 8.16
C ALA A 40 -15.86 37.17 9.34
N VAL A 41 -15.39 37.90 10.37
CA VAL A 41 -16.16 38.33 11.52
C VAL A 41 -15.87 39.80 11.82
N VAL A 42 -16.88 40.58 12.17
CA VAL A 42 -16.67 41.92 12.72
C VAL A 42 -16.43 41.80 14.22
N THR A 43 -15.47 42.52 14.77
CA THR A 43 -15.20 42.58 16.20
C THR A 43 -15.68 43.90 16.79
N LEU A 44 -16.11 43.88 18.07
CA LEU A 44 -16.54 45.06 18.81
C LEU A 44 -15.44 45.50 19.78
N SER A 45 -15.23 46.80 19.95
CA SER A 45 -14.29 47.37 20.93
C SER A 45 -14.66 47.00 22.36
N GLN A 46 -15.95 46.81 22.66
CA GLN A 46 -16.53 46.36 23.92
C GLN A 46 -17.52 45.22 23.70
N PRO A 47 -17.81 44.38 24.70
CA PRO A 47 -18.86 43.36 24.58
C PRO A 47 -20.20 43.97 24.22
N ALA A 48 -21.01 43.26 23.43
CA ALA A 48 -22.36 43.67 23.13
C ALA A 48 -23.20 43.82 24.43
N PRO A 49 -24.07 44.86 24.50
CA PRO A 49 -24.89 45.13 25.68
C PRO A 49 -25.90 44.01 25.96
N GLU A 50 -26.60 44.09 27.10
CA GLU A 50 -27.73 43.22 27.42
C GLU A 50 -28.78 43.34 26.30
N GLY A 51 -29.22 42.21 25.76
CA GLY A 51 -30.09 42.14 24.58
C GLY A 51 -29.34 41.99 23.25
N GLY A 52 -27.98 42.13 23.24
CA GLY A 52 -27.18 42.09 22.02
C GLY A 52 -27.21 43.41 21.25
N CYS A 53 -26.65 43.39 20.03
CA CYS A 53 -26.68 44.53 19.14
C CYS A 53 -26.61 44.10 17.66
N ASP A 54 -27.14 44.92 16.78
CA ASP A 54 -27.19 44.67 15.34
C ASP A 54 -26.14 45.49 14.60
N ILE A 55 -25.33 44.82 13.77
CA ILE A 55 -24.35 45.42 12.88
C ILE A 55 -24.82 45.25 11.44
N THR A 56 -24.88 46.37 10.71
CA THR A 56 -25.17 46.34 9.29
C THR A 56 -23.84 46.46 8.50
N LEU A 57 -23.53 45.48 7.69
CA LEU A 57 -22.48 45.57 6.68
C LEU A 57 -23.02 46.21 5.43
N HIS A 58 -22.23 47.06 4.78
CA HIS A 58 -22.61 47.69 3.50
C HIS A 58 -21.37 47.79 2.61
N SER A 59 -21.46 47.26 1.40
CA SER A 59 -20.41 47.36 0.38
C SER A 59 -20.46 48.68 -0.36
N SER A 60 -19.30 49.31 -0.62
CA SER A 60 -19.25 50.49 -1.46
C SER A 60 -19.38 50.18 -2.98
N ASP A 61 -19.29 48.91 -3.33
CA ASP A 61 -19.41 48.45 -4.71
C ASP A 61 -19.99 47.03 -4.79
N ALA A 62 -21.31 46.97 -4.90
CA ALA A 62 -22.08 45.75 -5.00
C ALA A 62 -21.76 44.93 -6.27
N GLY A 63 -21.18 45.54 -7.28
CA GLY A 63 -20.71 44.84 -8.47
C GLY A 63 -19.46 44.00 -8.26
N ARG A 64 -18.72 44.22 -7.13
CA ARG A 64 -17.48 43.53 -6.84
C ARG A 64 -17.46 42.80 -5.48
N LEU A 65 -18.26 43.26 -4.49
CA LEU A 65 -18.28 42.69 -3.16
C LEU A 65 -19.72 42.60 -2.64
N LEU A 66 -20.11 41.40 -2.25
CA LEU A 66 -21.40 41.09 -1.63
C LEU A 66 -21.16 40.31 -0.31
N PHE A 67 -22.19 40.26 0.54
CA PHE A 67 -22.13 39.56 1.84
C PHE A 67 -23.29 38.58 1.98
N ALA A 68 -23.01 37.39 2.53
CA ALA A 68 -24.02 36.37 2.84
C ALA A 68 -23.89 35.85 4.26
N LYS A 69 -25.00 35.36 4.84
CA LYS A 69 -25.01 34.69 6.14
C LYS A 69 -24.54 33.26 6.10
N GLN A 70 -24.75 32.62 4.96
CA GLN A 70 -24.39 31.21 4.75
C GLN A 70 -23.57 31.09 3.47
N GLN A 71 -22.68 30.13 3.46
CA GLN A 71 -21.68 29.89 2.42
C GLN A 71 -22.28 29.58 1.04
N ASP A 72 -23.42 28.91 0.99
CA ASP A 72 -24.07 28.50 -0.27
C ASP A 72 -25.10 29.53 -0.80
N GLN A 73 -25.34 30.60 -0.05
CA GLN A 73 -26.32 31.64 -0.40
C GLN A 73 -25.70 32.73 -1.25
N ALA A 74 -26.50 33.23 -2.20
CA ALA A 74 -26.16 34.45 -2.93
C ALA A 74 -26.08 35.62 -1.95
N GLY A 75 -25.01 36.40 -2.07
CA GLY A 75 -24.79 37.59 -1.28
C GLY A 75 -25.65 38.76 -1.68
N SER A 76 -25.70 39.74 -0.78
CA SER A 76 -26.35 41.05 -1.00
C SER A 76 -25.37 42.18 -0.69
N GLU A 77 -25.67 43.40 -1.19
CA GLU A 77 -24.89 44.60 -0.94
C GLU A 77 -24.81 44.92 0.57
N SER A 78 -25.88 44.64 1.27
CA SER A 78 -25.98 44.88 2.71
C SER A 78 -26.35 43.60 3.50
N LEU A 79 -25.80 43.42 4.69
CA LEU A 79 -26.04 42.27 5.54
C LEU A 79 -26.21 42.68 6.99
N LEU A 80 -27.32 42.25 7.62
CA LEU A 80 -27.57 42.44 9.04
C LEU A 80 -27.06 41.24 9.84
N LEU A 81 -26.20 41.52 10.83
CA LEU A 81 -25.60 40.55 11.76
C LEU A 81 -26.01 40.89 13.19
N HIS A 82 -26.53 39.94 13.96
CA HIS A 82 -26.86 40.11 15.36
C HIS A 82 -25.73 39.56 16.25
N VAL A 83 -25.10 40.47 17.03
CA VAL A 83 -24.08 40.09 18.04
C VAL A 83 -24.79 39.84 19.36
N ARG A 84 -24.64 38.65 19.91
CA ARG A 84 -25.27 38.25 21.17
C ARG A 84 -24.69 39.04 22.33
N ALA A 85 -25.52 39.30 23.36
CA ALA A 85 -25.12 39.96 24.61
C ALA A 85 -23.85 39.33 25.20
N GLY A 86 -22.90 40.17 25.61
CA GLY A 86 -21.64 39.76 26.21
C GLY A 86 -20.56 39.29 25.22
N PHE A 87 -20.88 39.11 23.93
CA PHE A 87 -19.89 38.72 22.89
C PHE A 87 -19.27 39.95 22.23
N ARG A 88 -18.00 39.78 21.76
CA ARG A 88 -17.27 40.81 21.01
C ARG A 88 -17.21 40.56 19.53
N ALA A 89 -17.54 39.34 19.06
CA ALA A 89 -17.50 38.95 17.66
C ALA A 89 -18.91 38.77 17.13
N SER A 90 -19.15 39.22 15.91
CA SER A 90 -20.35 38.90 15.14
C SER A 90 -20.43 37.41 14.85
N PRO A 91 -21.56 36.85 14.45
CA PRO A 91 -21.59 35.63 13.67
C PRO A 91 -20.66 35.77 12.48
N GLU A 92 -20.12 34.65 12.02
CA GLU A 92 -19.38 34.56 10.78
C GLU A 92 -20.26 34.97 9.61
N PHE A 93 -19.69 35.68 8.65
CA PHE A 93 -20.31 36.02 7.38
C PHE A 93 -19.40 35.69 6.23
N TRP A 94 -19.97 35.52 5.05
CA TRP A 94 -19.25 35.21 3.83
C TRP A 94 -19.17 36.45 2.96
N ALA A 95 -17.93 36.85 2.61
CA ALA A 95 -17.64 37.92 1.68
C ALA A 95 -17.40 37.33 0.30
N GLN A 96 -18.27 37.67 -0.65
CA GLN A 96 -18.32 37.10 -2.00
C GLN A 96 -17.87 38.12 -3.04
N SER A 97 -16.95 37.73 -3.89
CA SER A 97 -16.60 38.58 -5.04
C SER A 97 -17.39 38.15 -6.26
N SER A 98 -18.05 39.11 -6.89
CA SER A 98 -18.84 38.94 -8.12
C SER A 98 -18.29 39.68 -9.35
N GLY A 99 -17.20 40.45 -9.17
CA GLY A 99 -16.68 41.33 -10.26
C GLY A 99 -15.17 41.43 -10.29
N GLY A 100 -14.66 42.37 -11.08
CA GLY A 100 -13.25 42.52 -11.40
C GLY A 100 -12.31 42.78 -10.21
N VAL A 101 -11.01 42.52 -10.40
CA VAL A 101 -9.94 42.72 -9.44
C VAL A 101 -9.83 44.16 -8.96
N GLY A 102 -9.34 44.37 -7.76
CA GLY A 102 -9.12 45.67 -7.15
C GLY A 102 -9.55 45.72 -5.68
N THR A 103 -9.49 46.91 -5.08
CA THR A 103 -9.85 47.12 -3.69
C THR A 103 -11.26 47.70 -3.61
N VAL A 104 -12.06 47.15 -2.68
CA VAL A 104 -13.41 47.61 -2.35
C VAL A 104 -13.43 47.92 -0.85
N THR A 105 -13.90 49.08 -0.47
CA THR A 105 -14.16 49.40 0.92
C THR A 105 -15.56 48.95 1.32
N TYR A 106 -15.75 48.66 2.57
CA TYR A 106 -17.08 48.38 3.13
C TYR A 106 -17.18 48.90 4.57
N THR A 107 -18.39 49.13 4.99
CA THR A 107 -18.64 49.66 6.34
C THR A 107 -19.36 48.58 7.18
N ALA A 108 -19.04 48.59 8.47
CA ALA A 108 -19.79 47.91 9.51
C ALA A 108 -20.39 48.97 10.44
N LYS A 109 -21.71 49.14 10.38
CA LYS A 109 -22.41 50.18 11.14
C LYS A 109 -23.14 49.59 12.36
N LEU A 110 -22.89 50.17 13.54
CA LEU A 110 -23.56 49.86 14.80
C LEU A 110 -24.11 51.17 15.34
N ALA A 111 -25.43 51.41 15.24
CA ALA A 111 -26.08 52.68 15.57
C ALA A 111 -25.37 53.84 14.86
N ASP A 112 -24.79 54.79 15.62
CA ASP A 112 -24.07 55.95 15.10
C ASP A 112 -22.55 55.71 14.95
N GLN A 113 -22.07 54.48 15.28
CA GLN A 113 -20.67 54.12 15.17
C GLN A 113 -20.45 53.35 13.88
N GLU A 114 -19.34 53.63 13.23
CA GLU A 114 -18.98 52.99 11.96
C GLU A 114 -17.51 52.55 11.96
N GLY A 115 -17.25 51.34 11.47
CA GLY A 115 -15.91 50.80 11.19
C GLY A 115 -15.78 50.52 9.70
N THR A 116 -14.66 50.91 9.11
CA THR A 116 -14.38 50.66 7.68
C THR A 116 -13.41 49.49 7.54
N GLY A 117 -13.75 48.54 6.67
CA GLY A 117 -12.89 47.42 6.25
C GLY A 117 -12.54 47.53 4.76
N THR A 118 -11.59 46.71 4.35
CA THR A 118 -11.13 46.65 2.98
C THR A 118 -11.13 45.23 2.47
N ALA A 119 -11.79 44.97 1.34
CA ALA A 119 -11.70 43.73 0.62
C ALA A 119 -10.78 43.91 -0.61
N THR A 120 -9.73 43.13 -0.72
CA THR A 120 -8.87 43.08 -1.91
C THR A 120 -9.33 41.93 -2.79
N VAL A 121 -9.95 42.25 -3.94
CA VAL A 121 -10.34 41.25 -4.94
C VAL A 121 -9.12 41.00 -5.84
N THR A 122 -8.68 39.74 -5.88
CA THR A 122 -7.52 39.30 -6.69
C THR A 122 -7.98 38.29 -7.75
N PRO A 123 -7.13 37.98 -8.75
CA PRO A 123 -7.45 36.90 -9.67
C PRO A 123 -7.71 35.57 -8.95
N SER A 124 -8.52 34.73 -9.56
CA SER A 124 -8.78 33.34 -9.11
C SER A 124 -8.56 32.37 -10.24
N SER A 125 -8.38 31.12 -9.91
CA SER A 125 -8.18 30.04 -10.87
C SER A 125 -8.83 28.73 -10.41
N MET A 126 -9.00 27.81 -11.36
CA MET A 126 -9.23 26.40 -11.11
C MET A 126 -7.95 25.64 -11.38
N ILE A 127 -7.46 24.90 -10.41
CA ILE A 127 -6.27 24.05 -10.52
C ILE A 127 -6.66 22.57 -10.61
N ILE A 128 -5.82 21.77 -11.27
CA ILE A 128 -5.99 20.32 -11.37
C ILE A 128 -4.81 19.62 -10.73
N THR A 129 -5.11 18.60 -9.91
CA THR A 129 -4.09 17.78 -9.22
C THR A 129 -4.44 16.31 -9.30
N GLY A 130 -3.40 15.48 -9.36
CA GLY A 130 -3.50 14.03 -9.22
C GLY A 130 -3.61 13.57 -7.76
N PRO A 131 -3.48 12.26 -7.51
CA PRO A 131 -3.43 11.72 -6.16
C PRO A 131 -2.36 12.42 -5.31
N MET A 132 -2.68 12.68 -4.03
CA MET A 132 -1.80 13.39 -3.08
C MET A 132 -1.33 14.78 -3.57
N LYS A 133 -2.16 15.47 -4.36
CA LYS A 133 -1.87 16.76 -4.99
C LYS A 133 -0.64 16.75 -5.94
N ALA A 134 -0.25 15.57 -6.43
CA ALA A 134 0.91 15.44 -7.32
C ALA A 134 0.60 15.91 -8.76
N PRO A 135 1.55 16.56 -9.46
CA PRO A 135 1.40 16.96 -10.87
C PRO A 135 1.55 15.79 -11.85
N LYS A 136 1.99 14.62 -11.33
CA LYS A 136 2.19 13.39 -12.12
C LYS A 136 1.88 12.18 -11.26
N PHE A 137 1.24 11.17 -11.86
CA PHE A 137 1.01 9.88 -11.19
C PHE A 137 1.26 8.69 -12.13
N LEU A 138 1.58 7.55 -11.51
CA LEU A 138 1.80 6.28 -12.19
C LEU A 138 0.57 5.40 -12.05
N THR A 139 0.19 4.76 -13.14
CA THR A 139 -0.91 3.79 -13.14
C THR A 139 -0.63 2.70 -14.17
N THR A 140 -1.47 1.68 -14.24
CA THR A 140 -1.34 0.62 -15.25
C THR A 140 -2.62 0.47 -16.04
N THR A 141 -2.55 -0.14 -17.22
CA THR A 141 -3.71 -0.40 -18.07
C THR A 141 -4.80 -1.24 -17.41
N ARG A 142 -4.54 -1.85 -16.25
CA ARG A 142 -5.46 -2.68 -15.47
C ARG A 142 -5.78 -2.12 -14.08
N SER A 143 -5.26 -0.94 -13.76
CA SER A 143 -5.59 -0.29 -12.49
C SER A 143 -7.06 0.14 -12.45
N THR A 144 -7.62 0.21 -11.26
CA THR A 144 -8.90 0.87 -11.02
C THR A 144 -8.80 2.35 -11.37
N PRO A 145 -9.93 3.04 -11.64
CA PRO A 145 -9.94 4.46 -11.93
C PRO A 145 -9.21 5.28 -10.84
N THR A 146 -8.41 6.24 -11.29
CA THR A 146 -7.66 7.14 -10.40
C THR A 146 -8.41 8.45 -10.22
N SER A 147 -8.57 8.91 -8.96
CA SER A 147 -9.20 10.19 -8.65
C SER A 147 -8.31 11.36 -9.07
N ILE A 148 -8.90 12.30 -9.79
CA ILE A 148 -8.31 13.57 -10.19
C ILE A 148 -9.13 14.67 -9.52
N HIS A 149 -8.46 15.62 -8.88
CA HIS A 149 -9.08 16.68 -8.10
C HIS A 149 -8.97 18.03 -8.78
N LEU A 150 -10.03 18.80 -8.71
CA LEU A 150 -10.10 20.18 -9.11
C LEU A 150 -10.30 21.01 -7.85
N THR A 151 -9.62 22.15 -7.76
CA THR A 151 -9.76 23.04 -6.59
C THR A 151 -9.81 24.49 -7.05
N ALA A 152 -10.74 25.24 -6.50
CA ALA A 152 -10.83 26.69 -6.68
C ALA A 152 -9.82 27.41 -5.77
N VAL A 153 -9.04 28.29 -6.33
CA VAL A 153 -7.94 28.99 -5.64
C VAL A 153 -7.95 30.48 -5.93
N ARG A 154 -7.60 31.25 -4.90
CA ARG A 154 -7.22 32.65 -5.05
C ARG A 154 -5.75 32.73 -5.48
N LEU A 155 -5.46 33.64 -6.41
CA LEU A 155 -4.10 33.93 -6.84
C LEU A 155 -3.61 35.22 -6.17
N ASP A 156 -2.29 35.34 -6.00
CA ASP A 156 -1.63 36.59 -5.59
C ASP A 156 -1.35 37.50 -6.79
N SER A 157 -0.64 38.61 -6.55
CA SER A 157 -0.26 39.58 -7.58
C SER A 157 0.72 39.02 -8.63
N GLU A 158 1.42 37.93 -8.32
CA GLU A 158 2.33 37.24 -9.24
C GLU A 158 1.64 36.06 -9.96
N LEU A 159 0.33 35.94 -9.81
CA LEU A 159 -0.50 34.85 -10.33
C LEU A 159 -0.10 33.47 -9.78
N LYS A 160 0.46 33.39 -8.58
CA LYS A 160 0.71 32.14 -7.85
C LYS A 160 -0.47 31.80 -6.97
N VAL A 161 -0.64 30.51 -6.66
CA VAL A 161 -1.67 30.05 -5.73
C VAL A 161 -1.37 30.60 -4.33
N ALA A 162 -2.27 31.43 -3.82
CA ALA A 162 -2.16 32.00 -2.48
C ALA A 162 -2.92 31.18 -1.44
N GLU A 163 -4.15 30.77 -1.76
CA GLU A 163 -4.98 29.93 -0.88
C GLU A 163 -6.15 29.28 -1.64
N GLU A 164 -6.68 28.20 -1.07
CA GLU A 164 -7.94 27.60 -1.53
C GLU A 164 -9.11 28.42 -0.99
N GLN A 165 -10.04 28.80 -1.86
CA GLN A 165 -11.26 29.50 -1.47
C GLN A 165 -12.47 28.85 -2.12
N PHE A 166 -13.66 29.09 -1.57
CA PHE A 166 -14.91 28.52 -2.08
C PHE A 166 -15.44 29.33 -3.24
N VAL A 167 -16.12 28.69 -4.17
CA VAL A 167 -16.88 29.39 -5.21
C VAL A 167 -17.99 30.19 -4.52
N ALA A 168 -18.16 31.45 -4.89
CA ALA A 168 -19.13 32.35 -4.26
C ALA A 168 -20.55 31.76 -4.29
N GLY A 169 -21.26 31.85 -3.19
CA GLY A 169 -22.64 31.36 -3.06
C GLY A 169 -23.56 31.97 -4.12
N GLY A 170 -24.52 31.19 -4.59
CA GLY A 170 -25.39 31.55 -5.69
C GLY A 170 -24.77 31.48 -7.09
N HIS A 171 -23.48 31.14 -7.20
CA HIS A 171 -22.76 30.90 -8.45
C HIS A 171 -22.40 29.45 -8.64
N SER A 172 -21.92 29.09 -9.83
CA SER A 172 -21.28 27.80 -10.10
C SER A 172 -20.19 27.94 -11.16
N ALA A 173 -19.15 27.15 -11.08
CA ALA A 173 -18.09 27.08 -12.07
C ALA A 173 -18.17 25.76 -12.83
N ARG A 174 -18.45 25.82 -14.15
CA ARG A 174 -18.44 24.64 -15.03
C ARG A 174 -17.07 24.51 -15.68
N VAL A 175 -16.48 23.32 -15.52
CA VAL A 175 -15.13 23.03 -15.98
C VAL A 175 -15.13 21.76 -16.83
N ASP A 176 -14.63 21.86 -18.06
CA ASP A 176 -14.36 20.68 -18.88
C ASP A 176 -12.96 20.18 -18.62
N ILE A 177 -12.82 18.86 -18.44
CA ILE A 177 -11.55 18.20 -18.27
C ILE A 177 -11.17 17.56 -19.61
N ARG A 178 -9.98 17.89 -20.11
CA ARG A 178 -9.47 17.43 -21.39
C ARG A 178 -8.36 16.41 -21.18
N ASN A 179 -8.38 15.34 -21.98
CA ASN A 179 -7.31 14.37 -22.06
C ASN A 179 -6.57 14.58 -23.40
N SER A 180 -5.26 14.83 -23.35
CA SER A 180 -4.42 15.01 -24.56
C SER A 180 -4.33 13.76 -25.44
N GLN A 181 -4.66 12.57 -24.88
CA GLN A 181 -4.55 11.27 -25.54
C GLN A 181 -5.80 10.40 -25.24
N ALA A 182 -6.89 10.67 -25.93
CA ALA A 182 -8.17 9.96 -25.72
C ALA A 182 -8.07 8.43 -25.87
N GLY A 183 -7.12 7.94 -26.68
CA GLY A 183 -6.91 6.50 -26.92
C GLY A 183 -6.28 5.73 -25.76
N ILE A 184 -5.66 6.40 -24.78
CA ILE A 184 -4.95 5.73 -23.69
C ILE A 184 -5.64 5.82 -22.33
N GLY A 185 -6.76 6.52 -22.25
CA GLY A 185 -7.57 6.59 -21.05
C GLY A 185 -8.79 7.50 -21.20
N THR A 186 -9.80 7.28 -20.39
CA THR A 186 -11.05 8.04 -20.36
C THR A 186 -11.22 8.80 -19.06
N ILE A 187 -11.92 9.91 -19.09
CA ILE A 187 -12.27 10.75 -17.93
C ILE A 187 -13.78 10.67 -17.73
N THR A 188 -14.22 10.41 -16.50
CA THR A 188 -15.64 10.31 -16.18
C THR A 188 -15.94 10.88 -14.79
N PRO A 189 -16.77 11.93 -14.70
CA PRO A 189 -17.30 12.75 -15.80
C PRO A 189 -16.23 13.65 -16.44
N ALA A 190 -16.34 13.95 -17.71
CA ALA A 190 -15.44 14.87 -18.43
C ALA A 190 -15.80 16.34 -18.21
N GLN A 191 -16.93 16.63 -17.60
CA GLN A 191 -17.37 17.96 -17.18
C GLN A 191 -17.81 17.93 -15.73
N LEU A 192 -17.38 18.91 -14.96
CA LEU A 192 -17.77 19.11 -13.57
C LEU A 192 -18.40 20.48 -13.36
N GLU A 193 -19.33 20.56 -12.42
CA GLU A 193 -19.86 21.79 -11.87
C GLU A 193 -19.46 21.90 -10.41
N ILE A 194 -18.66 22.92 -10.08
CA ILE A 194 -18.30 23.27 -8.71
C ILE A 194 -19.32 24.33 -8.27
N LYS A 195 -20.19 23.96 -7.35
CA LYS A 195 -21.28 24.81 -6.88
C LYS A 195 -20.79 25.83 -5.86
N GLY A 196 -21.48 26.96 -5.77
CA GLY A 196 -21.28 27.93 -4.70
C GLY A 196 -21.30 27.31 -3.34
N GLY A 197 -20.43 27.77 -2.44
CA GLY A 197 -20.18 27.18 -1.15
C GLY A 197 -19.29 25.93 -1.15
N THR A 198 -18.79 25.51 -2.33
CA THR A 198 -17.81 24.41 -2.44
C THR A 198 -16.55 24.89 -3.14
N ASN A 199 -15.41 24.26 -2.86
CA ASN A 199 -14.14 24.62 -3.49
C ASN A 199 -13.50 23.49 -4.30
N THR A 200 -14.06 22.27 -4.25
CA THR A 200 -13.46 21.10 -4.89
C THR A 200 -14.44 20.35 -5.76
N GLY A 201 -13.91 19.73 -6.80
CA GLY A 201 -14.57 18.75 -7.63
C GLY A 201 -13.67 17.54 -7.86
N GLN A 202 -14.26 16.40 -8.22
CA GLN A 202 -13.54 15.17 -8.48
C GLN A 202 -14.04 14.51 -9.76
N THR A 203 -13.10 14.03 -10.57
CA THR A 203 -13.34 13.14 -11.69
C THR A 203 -12.46 11.90 -11.60
N LEU A 204 -12.75 10.90 -12.41
CA LEU A 204 -12.01 9.65 -12.46
C LEU A 204 -11.31 9.49 -13.81
N PHE A 205 -10.04 9.16 -13.77
CA PHE A 205 -9.27 8.75 -14.95
C PHE A 205 -9.15 7.23 -15.01
N GLN A 206 -9.72 6.60 -16.03
CA GLN A 206 -9.61 5.16 -16.30
C GLN A 206 -8.58 4.92 -17.39
N PRO A 207 -7.41 4.32 -17.08
CA PRO A 207 -6.40 3.95 -18.07
C PRO A 207 -6.89 2.81 -18.97
N SER A 208 -6.50 2.81 -20.26
CA SER A 208 -6.87 1.78 -21.25
C SER A 208 -5.68 1.25 -22.06
N ALA A 209 -4.69 2.07 -22.36
CA ALA A 209 -3.49 1.67 -23.09
C ALA A 209 -2.23 2.31 -22.49
N GLU A 210 -1.07 1.77 -22.81
CA GLU A 210 0.24 2.29 -22.35
C GLU A 210 0.55 3.65 -23.01
N GLY A 211 1.14 4.56 -22.25
CA GLY A 211 1.54 5.87 -22.72
C GLY A 211 1.44 6.95 -21.65
N ASN A 212 1.55 8.22 -22.08
CA ASN A 212 1.42 9.39 -21.21
C ASN A 212 0.22 10.22 -21.67
N ALA A 213 -0.63 10.62 -20.73
CA ALA A 213 -1.74 11.53 -20.97
C ALA A 213 -1.62 12.77 -20.08
N ALA A 214 -1.67 13.96 -20.67
CA ALA A 214 -1.85 15.19 -19.92
C ALA A 214 -3.34 15.49 -19.78
N LEU A 215 -3.78 15.65 -18.53
CA LEU A 215 -5.14 16.03 -18.17
C LEU A 215 -5.13 17.51 -17.83
N SER A 216 -5.93 18.33 -18.49
CA SER A 216 -6.00 19.78 -18.30
C SER A 216 -7.43 20.26 -18.18
N LEU A 217 -7.61 21.51 -17.72
CA LEU A 217 -8.92 22.14 -17.57
C LEU A 217 -9.17 23.17 -18.66
N SER A 218 -10.43 23.31 -19.06
CA SER A 218 -10.90 24.56 -19.68
C SER A 218 -10.99 25.63 -18.59
N ILE A 219 -10.66 26.87 -18.93
CA ILE A 219 -10.78 28.00 -18.00
C ILE A 219 -12.25 28.38 -17.92
N PRO A 220 -12.92 28.33 -16.74
CA PRO A 220 -14.30 28.78 -16.61
C PRO A 220 -14.41 30.30 -16.82
N PRO A 221 -15.55 30.80 -17.27
CA PRO A 221 -15.78 32.25 -17.36
C PRO A 221 -15.51 32.94 -16.02
N GLY A 222 -14.79 34.06 -16.07
CA GLY A 222 -14.47 34.85 -14.89
C GLY A 222 -13.31 34.29 -14.01
N PHE A 223 -12.62 33.26 -14.48
CA PHE A 223 -11.40 32.76 -13.86
C PHE A 223 -10.18 33.02 -14.73
N THR A 224 -9.03 33.08 -14.13
CA THR A 224 -7.72 33.24 -14.80
C THR A 224 -7.12 31.86 -15.08
N ALA A 225 -6.20 31.75 -16.05
CA ALA A 225 -5.47 30.52 -16.30
C ALA A 225 -4.71 30.06 -15.04
N ALA A 226 -4.67 28.76 -14.80
CA ALA A 226 -3.93 28.19 -13.69
C ALA A 226 -2.42 28.44 -13.86
N PRO A 227 -1.67 28.61 -12.74
CA PRO A 227 -0.20 28.57 -12.78
C PRO A 227 0.28 27.30 -13.46
N SER A 228 1.43 27.39 -14.16
CA SER A 228 1.91 26.30 -15.02
C SER A 228 2.05 24.96 -14.32
N GLU A 229 2.45 24.96 -13.03
CA GLU A 229 2.60 23.78 -12.19
C GLU A 229 1.28 23.07 -11.85
N PHE A 230 0.15 23.78 -11.99
CA PHE A 230 -1.22 23.27 -11.71
C PHE A 230 -2.14 23.30 -12.93
N ALA A 231 -1.60 23.65 -14.11
CA ALA A 231 -2.38 23.73 -15.33
C ALA A 231 -2.72 22.35 -15.92
N SER A 232 -1.94 21.31 -15.55
CA SER A 232 -2.17 19.95 -16.00
C SER A 232 -1.59 18.92 -15.04
N VAL A 233 -2.15 17.71 -15.13
CA VAL A 233 -1.66 16.50 -14.44
C VAL A 233 -1.27 15.47 -15.47
N THR A 234 -0.09 14.89 -15.34
CA THR A 234 0.38 13.82 -16.24
C THR A 234 0.11 12.45 -15.67
N ALA A 235 -0.74 11.67 -16.32
CA ALA A 235 -0.89 10.23 -16.08
C ALA A 235 0.17 9.49 -16.90
N VAL A 236 0.97 8.64 -16.24
CA VAL A 236 1.91 7.72 -16.90
C VAL A 236 1.36 6.32 -16.75
N ILE A 237 0.92 5.76 -17.86
CA ILE A 237 0.27 4.44 -17.91
C ILE A 237 1.27 3.43 -18.44
N THR A 238 1.48 2.36 -17.68
CA THR A 238 2.34 1.24 -18.08
C THR A 238 1.56 -0.07 -18.09
N LEU A 239 2.13 -1.10 -18.73
CA LEU A 239 1.62 -2.45 -18.55
C LEU A 239 1.93 -2.94 -17.13
N PRO A 240 1.01 -3.66 -16.45
CA PRO A 240 1.31 -4.29 -15.18
C PRO A 240 2.44 -5.33 -15.35
N GLY A 241 3.36 -5.37 -14.40
CA GLY A 241 4.49 -6.28 -14.42
C GLY A 241 4.14 -7.67 -13.89
N ILE A 242 4.95 -8.66 -14.29
CA ILE A 242 5.05 -9.97 -13.65
C ILE A 242 6.34 -9.98 -12.84
N LYS A 243 6.30 -10.56 -11.63
CA LYS A 243 7.50 -10.89 -10.84
C LYS A 243 7.61 -12.41 -10.70
N LEU A 244 8.82 -12.94 -10.80
CA LEU A 244 9.16 -14.32 -10.55
C LEU A 244 10.01 -14.42 -9.28
N SER A 245 10.00 -15.59 -8.62
CA SER A 245 10.94 -15.85 -7.53
C SER A 245 12.37 -15.76 -8.03
N GLU A 246 13.21 -15.11 -7.25
CA GLU A 246 14.62 -14.86 -7.52
C GLU A 246 15.51 -15.76 -6.65
N GLU A 247 16.80 -15.88 -6.99
CA GLU A 247 17.84 -16.57 -6.20
C GLU A 247 17.52 -18.04 -5.86
N LEU A 248 16.79 -18.74 -6.74
CA LEU A 248 16.45 -20.13 -6.55
C LEU A 248 17.64 -21.03 -6.89
N VAL A 249 18.05 -21.86 -5.92
CA VAL A 249 19.10 -22.89 -6.09
C VAL A 249 18.47 -24.27 -6.03
N ILE A 250 18.66 -25.09 -7.05
CA ILE A 250 17.96 -26.37 -7.22
C ILE A 250 18.97 -27.50 -7.43
N GLY A 251 18.85 -28.54 -6.62
CA GLY A 251 19.66 -29.73 -6.76
C GLY A 251 19.29 -30.55 -8.01
N GLN A 252 20.26 -31.19 -8.66
CA GLN A 252 20.02 -32.10 -9.78
C GLN A 252 18.96 -33.15 -9.41
N ASN A 253 18.04 -33.45 -10.34
CA ASN A 253 16.90 -34.36 -10.12
C ASN A 253 15.92 -33.94 -9.01
N LEU A 254 16.09 -32.76 -8.43
CA LEU A 254 15.18 -32.18 -7.44
C LEU A 254 14.30 -31.11 -8.04
N GLU A 255 13.32 -30.65 -7.27
CA GLU A 255 12.46 -29.56 -7.65
C GLU A 255 12.33 -28.53 -6.53
N LEU A 256 11.98 -27.31 -6.94
CA LEU A 256 11.75 -26.23 -6.01
C LEU A 256 10.51 -25.44 -6.46
N ARG A 257 9.68 -25.09 -5.49
CA ARG A 257 8.50 -24.25 -5.72
C ARG A 257 8.90 -22.80 -5.91
N GLY A 258 8.53 -22.22 -7.04
CA GLY A 258 8.54 -20.79 -7.29
C GLY A 258 7.16 -20.16 -7.17
N VAL A 259 7.12 -18.85 -7.07
CA VAL A 259 5.90 -18.05 -7.08
C VAL A 259 6.02 -16.99 -8.17
N LEU A 260 5.02 -16.90 -9.01
CA LEU A 260 4.83 -15.74 -9.86
C LEU A 260 3.82 -14.80 -9.20
N ALA A 261 4.11 -13.50 -9.22
CA ALA A 261 3.22 -12.46 -8.72
C ALA A 261 2.91 -11.46 -9.84
N LEU A 262 1.68 -10.98 -9.86
CA LEU A 262 1.19 -9.95 -10.78
C LEU A 262 1.22 -8.60 -10.08
N GLY A 263 1.64 -7.55 -10.77
CA GLY A 263 1.58 -6.17 -10.26
C GLY A 263 0.16 -5.63 -10.06
N VAL A 264 -0.84 -6.25 -10.72
CA VAL A 264 -2.27 -5.98 -10.57
C VAL A 264 -3.01 -7.30 -10.65
N ALA A 265 -4.07 -7.45 -9.87
CA ALA A 265 -4.89 -8.67 -9.83
C ALA A 265 -5.37 -9.10 -11.24
N ALA A 266 -5.52 -10.40 -11.44
CA ALA A 266 -6.00 -10.96 -12.70
C ALA A 266 -7.41 -10.46 -13.03
N PRO A 267 -7.70 -10.13 -14.30
CA PRO A 267 -9.01 -9.61 -14.73
C PRO A 267 -10.12 -10.66 -14.57
N VAL A 268 -11.36 -10.22 -14.78
CA VAL A 268 -12.52 -11.13 -14.94
C VAL A 268 -12.19 -12.15 -16.04
N GLY A 269 -12.39 -13.44 -15.74
CA GLY A 269 -11.96 -14.56 -16.61
C GLY A 269 -10.57 -15.11 -16.28
N GLY A 270 -9.83 -14.47 -15.37
CA GLY A 270 -8.48 -14.88 -14.96
C GLY A 270 -7.40 -14.49 -15.98
N LEU A 271 -6.16 -14.90 -15.68
CA LEU A 271 -4.98 -14.66 -16.54
C LEU A 271 -4.21 -15.96 -16.75
N LYS A 272 -3.88 -16.25 -18.01
CA LYS A 272 -2.97 -17.34 -18.38
C LYS A 272 -1.57 -16.76 -18.52
N VAL A 273 -0.64 -17.23 -17.69
CA VAL A 273 0.77 -16.86 -17.75
C VAL A 273 1.58 -18.03 -18.27
N THR A 274 2.30 -17.84 -19.35
CA THR A 274 3.18 -18.86 -19.93
C THR A 274 4.59 -18.64 -19.38
N LEU A 275 5.14 -19.70 -18.72
CA LEU A 275 6.53 -19.75 -18.32
C LEU A 275 7.31 -20.63 -19.29
N THR A 276 8.53 -20.21 -19.65
CA THR A 276 9.39 -20.92 -20.60
C THR A 276 10.83 -20.95 -20.11
N SER A 277 11.43 -22.13 -20.10
CA SER A 277 12.86 -22.35 -19.83
C SER A 277 13.67 -22.13 -21.10
N ASP A 278 14.77 -21.40 -20.99
CA ASP A 278 15.70 -21.17 -22.12
C ASP A 278 16.56 -22.38 -22.40
N ASP A 279 16.80 -23.25 -21.40
CA ASP A 279 17.57 -24.53 -21.59
C ASP A 279 16.79 -25.70 -20.97
N PRO A 280 15.88 -26.33 -21.73
CA PRO A 280 15.09 -27.46 -21.24
C PRO A 280 15.90 -28.76 -21.04
N ALA A 281 17.15 -28.83 -21.51
CA ALA A 281 18.03 -29.94 -21.23
C ALA A 281 18.58 -29.89 -19.79
N LYS A 282 18.53 -28.71 -19.14
CA LYS A 282 19.02 -28.49 -17.77
C LYS A 282 17.95 -28.14 -16.78
N LEU A 283 16.84 -27.46 -17.21
CA LEU A 283 15.78 -27.01 -16.34
C LEU A 283 14.42 -27.20 -17.01
N LEU A 284 13.52 -27.92 -16.35
CA LEU A 284 12.11 -28.04 -16.74
C LEU A 284 11.21 -27.26 -15.77
N LEU A 285 10.01 -27.01 -16.22
CA LEU A 285 8.96 -26.29 -15.47
C LEU A 285 7.75 -27.20 -15.30
N ALA A 286 7.09 -27.14 -14.14
CA ALA A 286 5.84 -27.86 -13.87
C ALA A 286 4.81 -26.99 -13.17
N THR A 287 3.53 -27.34 -13.30
CA THR A 287 2.42 -26.66 -12.61
C THR A 287 2.12 -27.26 -11.23
N LEU A 288 2.56 -28.49 -11.00
CA LEU A 288 2.41 -29.25 -9.75
C LEU A 288 3.73 -29.97 -9.43
N GLY A 289 4.09 -30.12 -8.16
CA GLY A 289 5.32 -30.77 -7.74
C GLY A 289 5.42 -32.25 -8.10
N SER A 290 4.31 -32.96 -8.25
CA SER A 290 4.30 -34.38 -8.71
C SER A 290 4.25 -34.56 -10.22
N ALA A 291 4.05 -33.49 -10.98
CA ALA A 291 3.90 -33.55 -12.43
C ALA A 291 5.26 -33.58 -13.14
N VAL A 292 5.33 -34.32 -14.25
CA VAL A 292 6.48 -34.29 -15.15
C VAL A 292 6.63 -32.88 -15.73
N GLY A 293 7.81 -32.30 -15.60
CA GLY A 293 8.10 -30.96 -16.13
C GLY A 293 8.23 -30.94 -17.66
N SER A 294 8.11 -29.76 -18.21
CA SER A 294 8.27 -29.48 -19.64
C SER A 294 9.03 -28.17 -19.87
N LYS A 295 9.46 -27.92 -21.12
CA LYS A 295 10.09 -26.66 -21.52
C LYS A 295 9.23 -25.45 -21.20
N SER A 296 7.92 -25.56 -21.39
CA SER A 296 6.98 -24.45 -21.22
C SER A 296 5.70 -24.95 -20.55
N ILE A 297 5.18 -24.15 -19.63
CA ILE A 297 3.93 -24.41 -18.91
C ILE A 297 3.02 -23.20 -18.94
N THR A 298 1.74 -23.42 -18.70
CA THR A 298 0.78 -22.35 -18.50
C THR A 298 0.22 -22.40 -17.08
N VAL A 299 0.51 -21.35 -16.29
CA VAL A 299 -0.07 -21.13 -14.96
C VAL A 299 -1.34 -20.32 -15.14
N LYS A 300 -2.46 -20.82 -14.62
CA LYS A 300 -3.75 -20.10 -14.63
C LYS A 300 -3.92 -19.36 -13.31
N ILE A 301 -4.02 -18.04 -13.38
CA ILE A 301 -4.29 -17.19 -12.23
C ILE A 301 -5.78 -16.88 -12.23
N PRO A 302 -6.55 -17.27 -11.18
CA PRO A 302 -7.98 -16.98 -11.09
C PRO A 302 -8.28 -15.48 -11.09
N ALA A 303 -9.48 -15.09 -11.52
CA ALA A 303 -9.95 -13.71 -11.44
C ALA A 303 -9.81 -13.17 -10.01
N GLY A 304 -9.29 -11.95 -9.88
CA GLY A 304 -9.05 -11.29 -8.59
C GLY A 304 -7.81 -11.77 -7.83
N ALA A 305 -7.19 -12.89 -8.21
CA ALA A 305 -5.92 -13.34 -7.63
C ALA A 305 -4.73 -12.60 -8.23
N SER A 306 -3.67 -12.41 -7.44
CA SER A 306 -2.45 -11.69 -7.84
C SER A 306 -1.20 -12.57 -7.84
N TRP A 307 -1.31 -13.87 -7.62
CA TRP A 307 -0.16 -14.78 -7.61
C TRP A 307 -0.56 -16.22 -7.96
N GLY A 308 0.45 -17.04 -8.32
CA GLY A 308 0.28 -18.46 -8.55
C GLY A 308 1.60 -19.22 -8.38
N PRO A 309 1.56 -20.49 -7.94
CA PRO A 309 2.74 -21.32 -7.80
C PRO A 309 3.13 -21.94 -9.14
N TYR A 310 4.41 -22.24 -9.27
CA TYR A 310 5.00 -23.11 -10.30
C TYR A 310 6.17 -23.88 -9.68
N TYR A 311 6.69 -24.86 -10.40
CA TYR A 311 7.80 -25.68 -9.94
C TYR A 311 8.90 -25.70 -10.99
N LEU A 312 10.15 -25.62 -10.52
CA LEU A 312 11.35 -25.73 -11.32
C LEU A 312 11.99 -27.09 -11.02
N GLN A 313 12.33 -27.84 -12.06
CA GLN A 313 12.88 -29.19 -11.97
C GLN A 313 14.27 -29.21 -12.62
N ALA A 314 15.31 -29.37 -11.81
CA ALA A 314 16.67 -29.39 -12.30
C ALA A 314 17.04 -30.74 -12.91
N LEU A 315 17.63 -30.73 -14.11
CA LEU A 315 18.24 -31.89 -14.76
C LEU A 315 19.77 -31.81 -14.71
N GLY A 316 20.33 -30.59 -14.65
CA GLY A 316 21.76 -30.33 -14.50
C GLY A 316 22.17 -30.13 -13.04
N ASN A 317 23.47 -30.24 -12.76
CA ASN A 317 24.08 -30.12 -11.45
C ASN A 317 24.93 -28.86 -11.26
N SER A 318 24.97 -27.97 -12.23
CA SER A 318 25.79 -26.76 -12.17
C SER A 318 25.40 -25.72 -13.21
N GLY A 319 25.81 -24.46 -12.93
CA GLY A 319 25.53 -23.33 -13.78
C GLY A 319 24.18 -22.68 -13.50
N THR A 320 23.77 -21.79 -14.39
CA THR A 320 22.49 -21.06 -14.28
C THR A 320 21.65 -21.25 -15.53
N VAL A 321 20.34 -21.29 -15.38
CA VAL A 321 19.39 -21.32 -16.50
C VAL A 321 18.42 -20.18 -16.35
N LYS A 322 18.29 -19.38 -17.42
CA LYS A 322 17.28 -18.33 -17.50
C LYS A 322 15.92 -18.93 -17.85
N TYR A 323 14.88 -18.39 -17.26
CA TYR A 323 13.49 -18.66 -17.62
C TYR A 323 12.67 -17.38 -17.59
N SER A 324 11.59 -17.36 -18.35
CA SER A 324 10.77 -16.17 -18.57
C SER A 324 9.28 -16.45 -18.36
N ALA A 325 8.54 -15.38 -18.07
CA ALA A 325 7.08 -15.38 -17.95
C ALA A 325 6.48 -14.33 -18.88
N THR A 326 5.45 -14.72 -19.62
CA THR A 326 4.71 -13.86 -20.54
C THR A 326 3.20 -14.03 -20.34
N ALA A 327 2.45 -12.93 -20.46
CA ALA A 327 0.99 -12.97 -20.49
C ALA A 327 0.43 -11.79 -21.30
N PRO A 328 -0.76 -11.93 -21.90
CA PRO A 328 -1.39 -10.83 -22.64
C PRO A 328 -1.58 -9.59 -21.78
N GLY A 329 -1.19 -8.41 -22.30
CA GLY A 329 -1.38 -7.13 -21.63
C GLY A 329 -0.59 -6.98 -20.33
N THR A 330 0.57 -7.64 -20.23
CA THR A 330 1.53 -7.50 -19.12
C THR A 330 2.94 -7.24 -19.67
N ARG A 331 3.78 -6.66 -18.84
CA ARG A 331 5.22 -6.62 -19.10
C ARG A 331 5.82 -7.98 -18.80
N ASN A 332 6.58 -8.54 -19.74
CA ASN A 332 7.29 -9.80 -19.58
C ASN A 332 8.30 -9.73 -18.43
N ALA A 333 8.53 -10.88 -17.78
CA ALA A 333 9.53 -11.04 -16.74
C ALA A 333 10.51 -12.14 -17.10
N SER A 334 11.74 -12.06 -16.63
CA SER A 334 12.71 -13.14 -16.69
C SER A 334 13.61 -13.11 -15.46
N THR A 335 14.06 -14.28 -15.04
CA THR A 335 15.01 -14.49 -13.95
C THR A 335 15.86 -15.72 -14.23
N THR A 336 16.79 -16.07 -13.34
CA THR A 336 17.65 -17.23 -13.44
C THR A 336 17.47 -18.17 -12.26
N ALA A 337 17.59 -19.47 -12.50
CA ALA A 337 17.72 -20.50 -11.48
C ALA A 337 19.17 -21.02 -11.50
N THR A 338 19.76 -21.18 -10.31
CA THR A 338 21.08 -21.78 -10.14
C THR A 338 20.92 -23.27 -9.93
N LEU A 339 21.72 -24.07 -10.63
CA LEU A 339 21.73 -25.52 -10.52
C LEU A 339 22.88 -25.94 -9.62
N ALA A 340 22.64 -26.94 -8.76
CA ALA A 340 23.59 -27.45 -7.82
C ALA A 340 23.61 -28.99 -7.82
N PRO A 341 24.64 -29.64 -7.27
CA PRO A 341 24.61 -31.06 -6.99
C PRO A 341 23.52 -31.40 -6.00
N SER A 342 23.04 -32.63 -6.00
CA SER A 342 22.11 -33.18 -5.04
C SER A 342 22.64 -34.49 -4.46
N GLY A 343 22.19 -34.81 -3.27
CA GLY A 343 22.55 -36.03 -2.57
C GLY A 343 21.38 -36.64 -1.81
N VAL A 344 21.67 -37.79 -1.22
CA VAL A 344 20.78 -38.44 -0.25
C VAL A 344 21.47 -38.50 1.10
N ILE A 345 20.77 -38.07 2.14
CA ILE A 345 21.24 -38.16 3.52
C ILE A 345 20.32 -39.07 4.33
N LEU A 346 20.84 -39.63 5.43
CA LEU A 346 20.10 -40.48 6.35
C LEU A 346 20.17 -39.88 7.75
N THR A 347 19.01 -39.69 8.37
CA THR A 347 18.89 -39.12 9.70
C THR A 347 18.00 -39.99 10.59
N PRO A 348 18.23 -40.04 11.89
CA PRO A 348 17.24 -40.59 12.82
C PRO A 348 16.05 -39.63 12.93
N ASN A 349 14.82 -40.19 12.94
CA ASN A 349 13.60 -39.42 13.16
C ASN A 349 12.99 -39.89 14.51
N PHE A 350 13.16 -39.06 15.53
CA PHE A 350 12.60 -39.30 16.85
C PHE A 350 11.27 -38.59 17.01
N GLN A 351 10.18 -39.27 16.68
CA GLN A 351 8.82 -38.84 17.00
C GLN A 351 8.25 -39.54 18.25
N GLY A 352 9.09 -39.77 19.27
CA GLY A 352 8.69 -40.37 20.54
C GLY A 352 9.02 -39.49 21.75
N PRO A 353 8.53 -39.83 22.95
CA PRO A 353 8.95 -39.16 24.17
C PRO A 353 10.48 -39.15 24.30
N PRO A 354 11.09 -38.08 24.83
CA PRO A 354 12.55 -37.92 24.90
C PRO A 354 13.26 -39.03 25.73
N ASP A 355 12.50 -39.85 26.42
CA ASP A 355 13.03 -40.95 27.26
C ASP A 355 13.29 -42.24 26.47
N GLU A 356 12.84 -42.37 25.25
CA GLU A 356 12.92 -43.62 24.46
C GLU A 356 14.22 -43.78 23.66
N ALA A 357 14.88 -42.66 23.29
CA ALA A 357 16.17 -42.67 22.63
C ALA A 357 16.94 -41.37 22.87
N GLN A 358 18.23 -41.48 23.16
CA GLN A 358 19.12 -40.32 23.23
C GLN A 358 19.84 -40.10 21.90
N VAL A 359 19.66 -38.91 21.28
CA VAL A 359 20.53 -38.45 20.21
C VAL A 359 21.88 -38.09 20.83
N LEU A 360 22.91 -38.88 20.55
CA LEU A 360 24.25 -38.67 21.10
C LEU A 360 25.03 -37.58 20.33
N SER A 361 24.77 -37.39 19.05
CA SER A 361 25.31 -36.29 18.26
C SER A 361 24.49 -36.07 16.98
N LYS A 362 24.33 -34.81 16.61
CA LYS A 362 23.95 -34.43 15.27
C LYS A 362 25.22 -34.23 14.44
N ASP A 363 25.59 -35.15 13.57
CA ASP A 363 26.74 -35.07 12.70
C ASP A 363 27.93 -34.28 13.28
N PRO A 364 28.89 -34.95 13.97
CA PRO A 364 30.04 -34.28 14.61
C PRO A 364 31.07 -33.74 13.57
N GLY A 365 30.72 -33.64 12.31
CA GLY A 365 31.60 -33.25 11.21
C GLY A 365 32.23 -34.46 10.46
N ASP A 366 32.03 -35.66 10.94
CA ASP A 366 32.48 -36.92 10.32
C ASP A 366 31.42 -37.54 9.38
N GLY A 367 30.31 -36.87 9.14
CA GLY A 367 29.22 -37.35 8.30
C GLY A 367 28.31 -38.40 8.92
N THR A 368 28.36 -38.60 10.27
CA THR A 368 27.70 -39.67 10.96
C THR A 368 26.76 -39.16 12.04
N HIS A 369 25.48 -39.55 12.01
CA HIS A 369 24.56 -39.39 13.13
C HIS A 369 24.69 -40.57 14.12
N ARG A 370 24.56 -40.30 15.42
CA ARG A 370 24.64 -41.33 16.47
C ARG A 370 23.45 -41.25 17.40
N PHE A 371 22.85 -42.39 17.72
CA PHE A 371 21.82 -42.47 18.76
C PHE A 371 21.98 -43.72 19.62
N SER A 372 21.46 -43.65 20.84
CA SER A 372 21.39 -44.78 21.80
C SER A 372 19.92 -45.02 22.16
N THR A 373 19.56 -46.31 22.25
CA THR A 373 18.22 -46.73 22.68
C THR A 373 18.30 -48.05 23.44
N ALA A 374 17.38 -48.25 24.41
CA ALA A 374 17.30 -49.51 25.17
C ALA A 374 16.32 -50.48 24.47
N LEU A 375 16.73 -51.74 24.34
CA LEU A 375 15.93 -52.82 23.77
C LEU A 375 14.61 -53.08 24.58
N SER A 376 14.63 -52.74 25.87
CA SER A 376 13.47 -52.85 26.76
C SER A 376 12.42 -51.74 26.55
N LYS A 377 12.79 -50.60 25.94
CA LYS A 377 11.92 -49.43 25.83
C LYS A 377 11.24 -49.29 24.47
N THR A 378 11.90 -49.64 23.37
CA THR A 378 11.34 -49.59 22.05
C THR A 378 11.74 -50.74 21.18
N ARG A 379 10.88 -51.15 20.25
CA ARG A 379 11.19 -52.25 19.32
C ARG A 379 11.51 -51.75 17.91
N THR A 380 11.05 -50.56 17.55
CA THR A 380 11.23 -50.03 16.20
C THR A 380 11.48 -48.53 16.28
N MET A 381 12.48 -48.07 15.58
CA MET A 381 12.82 -46.65 15.39
C MET A 381 12.78 -46.31 13.90
N ASN A 382 12.45 -45.09 13.58
CA ASN A 382 12.43 -44.64 12.20
C ASN A 382 13.73 -43.89 11.86
N LEU A 383 14.40 -44.35 10.80
CA LEU A 383 15.39 -43.57 10.06
C LEU A 383 14.69 -42.94 8.84
N VAL A 384 15.16 -41.80 8.41
CA VAL A 384 14.58 -41.11 7.27
C VAL A 384 15.66 -40.79 6.24
N ALA A 385 15.47 -41.25 5.05
CA ALA A 385 16.28 -40.88 3.89
C ALA A 385 15.68 -39.65 3.22
N TRP A 386 16.46 -38.58 3.07
CA TRP A 386 16.07 -37.31 2.50
C TRP A 386 16.82 -37.03 1.21
N THR A 387 16.16 -36.39 0.25
CA THR A 387 16.81 -35.74 -0.88
C THR A 387 17.18 -34.30 -0.52
N VAL A 388 18.42 -33.92 -0.82
CA VAL A 388 18.98 -32.61 -0.42
C VAL A 388 19.76 -31.97 -1.57
N GLN A 389 19.69 -30.66 -1.66
CA GLN A 389 20.64 -29.87 -2.47
C GLN A 389 21.97 -29.82 -1.69
N LEU A 390 23.08 -29.99 -2.42
CA LEU A 390 24.42 -29.94 -1.85
C LEU A 390 25.12 -28.63 -2.26
N ASP A 391 26.02 -28.18 -1.39
CA ASP A 391 26.96 -27.13 -1.75
C ASP A 391 27.88 -27.61 -2.89
N PRO A 392 28.06 -26.83 -3.95
CA PRO A 392 28.77 -27.28 -5.14
C PRO A 392 30.29 -27.52 -4.95
N VAL A 393 30.88 -27.00 -3.88
CA VAL A 393 32.31 -27.11 -3.58
C VAL A 393 32.57 -28.17 -2.50
N THR A 394 31.83 -28.09 -1.41
CA THR A 394 32.06 -28.95 -0.24
C THR A 394 31.26 -30.25 -0.29
N HIS A 395 30.25 -30.33 -1.14
CA HIS A 395 29.26 -31.41 -1.25
C HIS A 395 28.55 -31.70 0.08
N ARG A 396 28.47 -30.72 0.98
CA ARG A 396 27.73 -30.83 2.24
C ARG A 396 26.30 -30.34 2.05
N SER A 397 25.36 -30.97 2.72
CA SER A 397 24.02 -30.43 2.88
C SER A 397 24.02 -29.45 4.06
N ALA A 398 23.36 -28.30 3.92
CA ALA A 398 23.00 -27.45 5.05
C ALA A 398 21.67 -27.93 5.66
N ASP A 399 21.37 -27.51 6.90
CA ASP A 399 20.18 -27.97 7.66
C ASP A 399 18.83 -27.71 6.98
N ILE A 400 18.76 -26.85 5.97
CA ILE A 400 17.52 -26.41 5.30
C ILE A 400 17.49 -26.65 3.79
N THR A 401 18.37 -27.52 3.28
CA THR A 401 18.50 -27.76 1.83
C THR A 401 17.72 -28.98 1.34
N VAL A 402 16.76 -29.47 2.13
CA VAL A 402 15.85 -30.53 1.70
C VAL A 402 14.98 -30.01 0.55
N GLN A 403 14.96 -30.76 -0.55
CA GLN A 403 14.16 -30.45 -1.73
C GLN A 403 13.48 -31.73 -2.23
N PRO A 404 12.21 -31.67 -2.68
CA PRO A 404 11.52 -32.82 -3.24
C PRO A 404 12.22 -33.38 -4.48
N LEU A 405 12.13 -34.66 -4.67
CA LEU A 405 12.48 -35.33 -5.92
C LEU A 405 11.57 -34.80 -7.02
N ARG A 406 12.12 -34.41 -8.17
CA ARG A 406 11.31 -33.85 -9.27
C ARG A 406 10.22 -34.82 -9.72
N GLY A 407 9.10 -34.28 -10.12
CA GLY A 407 7.97 -35.05 -10.63
C GLY A 407 8.36 -35.97 -11.77
N GLY A 408 7.71 -37.14 -11.84
CA GLY A 408 7.97 -38.16 -12.85
C GLY A 408 9.15 -39.09 -12.54
N LEU A 409 9.90 -38.87 -11.44
CA LEU A 409 10.93 -39.79 -10.97
C LEU A 409 10.41 -40.67 -9.84
N SER A 410 11.08 -41.82 -9.67
CA SER A 410 10.99 -42.68 -8.51
C SER A 410 12.40 -43.12 -8.16
N LEU A 411 12.87 -42.72 -6.97
CA LEU A 411 14.24 -42.94 -6.53
C LEU A 411 14.31 -44.12 -5.55
N GLN A 412 14.99 -45.17 -5.92
CA GLN A 412 15.30 -46.30 -5.04
C GLN A 412 16.62 -46.02 -4.31
N ILE A 413 16.61 -46.09 -2.98
CA ILE A 413 17.75 -45.85 -2.12
C ILE A 413 18.09 -47.15 -1.40
N SER A 414 19.29 -47.67 -1.68
CA SER A 414 19.81 -48.86 -1.01
C SER A 414 20.44 -48.50 0.33
N LEU A 415 20.07 -49.24 1.37
CA LEU A 415 20.56 -49.09 2.74
C LEU A 415 21.42 -50.33 3.09
N VAL A 416 22.60 -50.08 3.62
CA VAL A 416 23.52 -51.12 4.12
C VAL A 416 23.55 -51.07 5.63
N ASN A 417 23.43 -52.25 6.26
CA ASN A 417 23.47 -52.42 7.68
C ASN A 417 24.66 -53.34 8.02
N SER A 418 25.62 -52.83 8.82
CA SER A 418 26.85 -53.57 9.12
C SER A 418 26.63 -54.78 10.03
N HIS A 419 25.63 -54.76 10.95
CA HIS A 419 25.34 -55.80 11.90
C HIS A 419 23.82 -56.08 11.96
N PRO A 420 23.27 -56.86 11.01
CA PRO A 420 21.83 -57.15 10.96
C PRO A 420 21.30 -57.92 12.17
N GLU A 421 22.17 -58.57 12.97
CA GLU A 421 21.85 -59.22 14.24
C GLU A 421 21.48 -58.23 15.34
N VAL A 422 22.01 -56.97 15.31
CA VAL A 422 21.68 -55.91 16.28
C VAL A 422 20.31 -55.32 15.96
N GLY A 423 19.99 -55.15 14.72
CA GLY A 423 18.69 -54.67 14.28
C GLY A 423 18.47 -54.85 12.77
N ARG A 424 17.23 -54.81 12.34
CA ARG A 424 16.85 -54.99 10.91
C ARG A 424 16.30 -53.69 10.33
N ILE A 425 16.71 -53.37 9.10
CA ILE A 425 16.22 -52.25 8.31
C ILE A 425 15.86 -52.78 6.90
N PRO A 426 14.87 -52.16 6.17
CA PRO A 426 14.66 -52.46 4.74
C PRO A 426 15.94 -52.20 3.97
N GLN A 427 16.28 -53.11 3.03
CA GLN A 427 17.46 -52.94 2.17
C GLN A 427 17.28 -51.84 1.14
N VAL A 428 16.02 -51.50 0.79
CA VAL A 428 15.66 -50.46 -0.17
C VAL A 428 14.47 -49.70 0.34
N VAL A 429 14.55 -48.36 0.25
CA VAL A 429 13.40 -47.45 0.39
C VAL A 429 13.22 -46.63 -0.86
N THR A 430 12.01 -46.14 -1.10
CA THR A 430 11.67 -45.44 -2.34
C THR A 430 11.15 -44.04 -2.03
N ILE A 431 11.69 -43.00 -2.69
CA ILE A 431 11.14 -41.65 -2.69
C ILE A 431 10.44 -41.41 -4.02
N ALA A 432 9.17 -41.07 -3.97
CA ALA A 432 8.38 -40.74 -5.17
C ALA A 432 8.61 -39.28 -5.59
N GLY A 433 8.42 -38.99 -6.87
CA GLY A 433 8.43 -37.63 -7.39
C GLY A 433 7.41 -36.72 -6.68
N GLY A 434 7.81 -35.52 -6.31
CA GLY A 434 7.05 -34.60 -5.45
C GLY A 434 7.23 -34.80 -3.96
N SER A 435 7.95 -35.90 -3.55
CA SER A 435 8.29 -36.16 -2.13
C SER A 435 9.75 -35.88 -1.86
N GLU A 436 10.08 -35.51 -0.66
CA GLU A 436 11.44 -35.15 -0.23
C GLU A 436 12.11 -36.23 0.62
N HIS A 437 11.34 -37.24 1.08
CA HIS A 437 11.86 -38.29 1.97
C HIS A 437 11.12 -39.61 1.87
N SER A 438 11.73 -40.62 2.46
CA SER A 438 11.16 -41.93 2.73
C SER A 438 11.59 -42.44 4.09
N VAL A 439 10.66 -43.08 4.81
CA VAL A 439 10.92 -43.65 6.15
C VAL A 439 11.42 -45.09 6.03
N ALA A 440 12.48 -45.38 6.77
CA ALA A 440 13.08 -46.72 6.92
C ALA A 440 12.94 -47.20 8.38
N PRO A 441 12.00 -48.09 8.71
CA PRO A 441 11.85 -48.60 10.07
C PRO A 441 13.02 -49.50 10.42
N PHE A 442 13.76 -49.15 11.49
CA PHE A 442 14.84 -49.95 12.07
C PHE A 442 14.31 -50.72 13.30
N THR A 443 14.15 -52.03 13.15
CA THR A 443 13.64 -52.91 14.20
C THR A 443 14.77 -53.50 15.00
N LEU A 444 14.83 -53.21 16.32
CA LEU A 444 15.84 -53.68 17.27
C LEU A 444 15.74 -55.19 17.50
N ARG A 445 16.88 -55.88 17.63
CA ARG A 445 16.94 -57.33 17.83
C ARG A 445 17.82 -57.76 19.01
N ALA A 446 19.01 -57.17 19.12
CA ALA A 446 19.98 -57.52 20.16
C ALA A 446 20.75 -56.30 20.64
N VAL A 447 21.32 -56.35 21.83
CA VAL A 447 22.27 -55.37 22.34
C VAL A 447 23.52 -55.37 21.49
N GLY A 448 23.98 -54.18 21.13
CA GLY A 448 25.18 -54.04 20.29
C GLY A 448 25.18 -52.70 19.55
N THR A 449 26.15 -52.55 18.65
CA THR A 449 26.28 -51.35 17.82
C THR A 449 26.24 -51.76 16.34
N THR A 450 25.49 -51.01 15.55
CA THR A 450 25.47 -51.19 14.10
C THR A 450 25.55 -49.84 13.36
N GLU A 451 26.19 -49.82 12.21
CA GLU A 451 26.21 -48.68 11.29
C GLU A 451 25.24 -48.95 10.13
N ILE A 452 24.33 -48.01 9.89
CA ILE A 452 23.45 -48.01 8.73
C ILE A 452 23.92 -46.89 7.80
N SER A 453 24.18 -47.20 6.53
CA SER A 453 24.67 -46.25 5.53
C SER A 453 23.79 -46.23 4.27
N VAL A 454 23.74 -45.08 3.60
CA VAL A 454 23.13 -44.93 2.29
C VAL A 454 24.14 -45.22 1.19
N LEU A 455 23.77 -46.05 0.24
CA LEU A 455 24.50 -46.11 -1.02
C LEU A 455 23.97 -45.01 -1.93
N THR A 456 24.86 -44.13 -2.38
CA THR A 456 24.50 -43.01 -3.26
C THR A 456 23.85 -43.53 -4.54
N PRO A 457 22.60 -43.12 -4.85
CA PRO A 457 21.94 -43.54 -6.06
C PRO A 457 22.64 -42.96 -7.31
N LYS A 458 22.43 -43.62 -8.45
CA LYS A 458 22.88 -43.13 -9.75
C LYS A 458 22.36 -41.73 -10.02
N ASP A 459 23.18 -40.86 -10.62
CA ASP A 459 22.87 -39.46 -10.93
C ASP A 459 22.66 -38.54 -9.71
N PHE A 460 23.14 -38.97 -8.53
CA PHE A 460 23.28 -38.17 -7.32
C PHE A 460 24.75 -38.09 -6.90
N THR A 461 25.10 -37.01 -6.20
CA THR A 461 26.45 -36.79 -5.67
C THR A 461 26.55 -37.38 -4.27
N VAL A 462 27.68 -37.95 -3.90
CA VAL A 462 27.93 -38.40 -2.52
C VAL A 462 27.94 -37.19 -1.61
N SER A 463 27.04 -37.18 -0.63
CA SER A 463 27.05 -36.15 0.41
C SER A 463 28.26 -36.31 1.33
N ALA A 464 28.95 -35.21 1.62
CA ALA A 464 30.09 -35.20 2.55
C ALA A 464 29.67 -35.25 4.01
N ASN A 465 28.36 -35.22 4.31
CA ASN A 465 27.82 -35.33 5.66
C ASN A 465 26.50 -36.13 5.68
N SER A 466 26.12 -36.62 6.86
CA SER A 466 24.83 -37.29 7.15
C SER A 466 24.51 -38.51 6.26
N THR A 467 25.53 -39.23 5.78
CA THR A 467 25.34 -40.44 4.96
C THR A 467 25.22 -41.71 5.80
N LYS A 468 25.48 -41.61 7.10
CA LYS A 468 25.55 -42.73 8.03
C LYS A 468 24.84 -42.45 9.34
N VAL A 469 24.28 -43.50 9.92
CA VAL A 469 23.67 -43.50 11.25
C VAL A 469 24.26 -44.66 12.06
N VAL A 470 24.84 -44.37 13.23
CA VAL A 470 25.29 -45.40 14.19
C VAL A 470 24.21 -45.56 15.26
N ALA A 471 23.65 -46.77 15.33
CA ALA A 471 22.68 -47.16 16.35
C ALA A 471 23.37 -47.96 17.44
N ILE A 472 23.27 -47.51 18.70
CA ILE A 472 23.76 -48.17 19.90
C ILE A 472 22.55 -48.69 20.65
N VAL A 473 22.39 -50.03 20.66
CA VAL A 473 21.31 -50.72 21.38
C VAL A 473 21.83 -51.21 22.71
N THR A 474 21.24 -50.74 23.78
CA THR A 474 21.58 -51.13 25.19
C THR A 474 20.53 -52.08 25.73
N LYS A 475 20.78 -52.60 26.94
CA LYS A 475 19.83 -53.50 27.67
C LYS A 475 18.54 -52.73 28.05
#